data_aff2507574dc744907cd20f7d3988dac
#
_entry.id   aff2507574dc744907cd20f7d3988dac
#
_cell.length_a   1.000
_cell.length_b   1.000
_cell.length_c   1.000
_cell.angle_alpha   90.00
_cell.angle_beta   90.00
_cell.angle_gamma   90.00
#
_symmetry.space_group_name_H-M   'P 1'
#
loop_
_entity.id
_entity.type
_entity.pdbx_description
1 polymer ?
#
loop_
_entity_poly.entity_id
_entity_poly.type
_entity_poly.pdbx_seq_one_letter_code
_entity_poly.pdbx_strand_id
1 'polypeptide(L)'
;MKPTQFAMAGLLAMGVGLAAVPAAAQQRITVNIGSSHPTTNIWVHAMKEVFQPEVDRILKAGGGKYEVRWRENYGGTLYKFTDTRAAVRDGIVDVGMVGTVWENSAMPLQNVTYFTPFATTDHELLIQIFDKLNTTVPALRDSWAAQNMVPLSSLITDSYDIYANFPVRTLADLQNKKINAPGTSANWLRDTGATPVDGALTTYYTNIQTGVTQGALSFASGIGPARVYEVAKHLTRVDIGSMYFGSVATNKKFFDGLPKDVQDAFVQAGKATSKAHGEHVSKVAKAAMDTMKAAGLQVADLPAAEKAKWVNSLPNIVQPWLQATGENGKAVLKAYFDELRARGVKPLRDWDAQNR
;
A
#
# COMPACT_ATOMS: atom_id res chain seq x y z
N MET A 1 0.20 -13.97 -102.93
CA MET A 1 -0.26 -13.10 -101.81
C MET A 1 0.26 -13.73 -100.47
N LYS A 2 1.16 -13.08 -99.82
CA LYS A 2 1.87 -13.54 -98.61
C LYS A 2 1.05 -13.21 -97.36
N PRO A 3 0.98 -14.10 -96.39
CA PRO A 3 0.41 -13.69 -95.04
C PRO A 3 1.57 -13.25 -94.14
N THR A 4 1.32 -12.15 -93.47
CA THR A 4 2.17 -11.52 -92.45
C THR A 4 2.08 -12.24 -91.10
N GLN A 5 3.24 -12.59 -90.53
CA GLN A 5 3.35 -13.12 -89.17
C GLN A 5 3.36 -11.97 -88.15
N PHE A 6 2.50 -12.05 -87.20
CA PHE A 6 2.53 -11.21 -85.95
C PHE A 6 3.29 -11.99 -84.88
N ALA A 7 4.38 -11.44 -84.38
CA ALA A 7 5.11 -11.91 -83.23
C ALA A 7 4.47 -11.32 -81.93
N MET A 8 4.05 -12.20 -81.06
CA MET A 8 3.54 -11.87 -79.74
C MET A 8 4.66 -11.95 -78.71
N ALA A 9 5.11 -10.80 -78.21
CA ALA A 9 6.12 -10.72 -77.15
C ALA A 9 5.43 -10.96 -75.82
N GLY A 10 5.79 -12.06 -75.12
CA GLY A 10 5.31 -12.35 -73.79
C GLY A 10 6.08 -11.58 -72.73
N LEU A 11 5.41 -10.68 -71.97
CA LEU A 11 5.92 -10.08 -70.73
C LEU A 11 5.79 -11.09 -69.57
N LEU A 12 6.94 -11.61 -69.10
CA LEU A 12 7.00 -12.26 -67.77
C LEU A 12 6.93 -11.22 -66.67
N ALA A 13 5.80 -11.11 -66.00
CA ALA A 13 5.67 -10.38 -64.76
C ALA A 13 6.21 -11.24 -63.60
N MET A 14 7.42 -10.94 -63.08
CA MET A 14 7.93 -11.47 -61.84
C MET A 14 7.11 -10.89 -60.68
N GLY A 15 6.14 -11.65 -60.16
CA GLY A 15 5.43 -11.36 -58.93
C GLY A 15 6.38 -11.57 -57.73
N VAL A 16 6.85 -10.45 -57.13
CA VAL A 16 7.51 -10.49 -55.84
C VAL A 16 6.43 -10.81 -54.79
N GLY A 17 6.35 -12.09 -54.41
CA GLY A 17 5.50 -12.52 -53.30
C GLY A 17 6.05 -11.94 -51.99
N LEU A 18 5.42 -10.85 -51.48
CA LEU A 18 5.59 -10.47 -50.11
C LEU A 18 5.07 -11.62 -49.23
N ALA A 19 5.99 -12.42 -48.67
CA ALA A 19 5.66 -13.37 -47.61
C ALA A 19 5.10 -12.56 -46.44
N ALA A 20 3.78 -12.57 -46.24
CA ALA A 20 3.17 -12.07 -45.04
C ALA A 20 3.70 -12.91 -43.87
N VAL A 21 4.59 -12.35 -43.06
CA VAL A 21 5.00 -12.93 -41.77
C VAL A 21 3.70 -13.06 -40.95
N PRO A 22 3.30 -14.29 -40.54
CA PRO A 22 2.11 -14.44 -39.72
C PRO A 22 2.34 -13.62 -38.47
N ALA A 23 1.52 -12.61 -38.22
CA ALA A 23 1.50 -11.91 -36.94
C ALA A 23 1.23 -12.98 -35.87
N ALA A 24 2.23 -13.26 -35.05
CA ALA A 24 2.07 -14.21 -33.93
C ALA A 24 0.86 -13.78 -33.15
N ALA A 25 -0.14 -14.67 -33.02
CA ALA A 25 -1.36 -14.36 -32.30
C ALA A 25 -1.01 -13.96 -30.86
N GLN A 26 -1.42 -12.75 -30.44
CA GLN A 26 -1.20 -12.23 -29.12
C GLN A 26 -1.80 -13.16 -28.07
N GLN A 27 -0.96 -13.62 -27.13
CA GLN A 27 -1.41 -14.50 -26.05
C GLN A 27 -2.08 -13.68 -24.95
N ARG A 28 -3.34 -14.01 -24.65
CA ARG A 28 -4.12 -13.33 -23.60
C ARG A 28 -3.98 -14.05 -22.28
N ILE A 29 -3.66 -13.29 -21.23
CA ILE A 29 -3.55 -13.75 -19.86
C ILE A 29 -4.63 -13.01 -19.06
N THR A 30 -5.56 -13.75 -18.48
CA THR A 30 -6.58 -13.16 -17.58
C THR A 30 -5.99 -13.04 -16.18
N VAL A 31 -6.11 -11.86 -15.59
CA VAL A 31 -5.66 -11.56 -14.22
C VAL A 31 -6.83 -11.03 -13.42
N ASN A 32 -7.21 -11.73 -12.35
CA ASN A 32 -8.18 -11.25 -11.37
C ASN A 32 -7.45 -10.33 -10.38
N ILE A 33 -7.80 -9.05 -10.39
CA ILE A 33 -7.22 -8.06 -9.48
C ILE A 33 -8.30 -7.53 -8.54
N GLY A 34 -7.97 -7.35 -7.26
CA GLY A 34 -9.00 -6.97 -6.30
C GLY A 34 -8.52 -6.23 -5.07
N SER A 35 -9.48 -5.57 -4.40
CA SER A 35 -9.27 -4.89 -3.13
C SER A 35 -10.54 -4.82 -2.30
N SER A 36 -10.37 -4.87 -0.99
CA SER A 36 -11.44 -4.60 -0.01
C SER A 36 -11.88 -3.12 0.01
N HIS A 37 -11.09 -2.22 -0.58
CA HIS A 37 -11.34 -0.78 -0.61
C HIS A 37 -11.80 -0.33 -2.01
N PRO A 38 -12.55 0.79 -2.09
CA PRO A 38 -13.02 1.36 -3.36
C PRO A 38 -11.88 2.05 -4.13
N THR A 39 -12.11 2.35 -5.40
CA THR A 39 -11.12 2.98 -6.29
C THR A 39 -10.72 4.41 -5.88
N THR A 40 -11.51 5.06 -5.04
CA THR A 40 -11.17 6.37 -4.44
C THR A 40 -10.08 6.27 -3.37
N ASN A 41 -9.74 5.07 -2.91
CA ASN A 41 -8.69 4.84 -1.93
C ASN A 41 -7.31 4.91 -2.59
N ILE A 42 -6.33 5.50 -1.91
CA ILE A 42 -4.96 5.72 -2.42
C ILE A 42 -4.24 4.45 -2.86
N TRP A 43 -4.44 3.34 -2.15
CA TRP A 43 -3.81 2.05 -2.48
C TRP A 43 -4.46 1.39 -3.70
N VAL A 44 -5.79 1.54 -3.84
CA VAL A 44 -6.51 1.04 -5.02
C VAL A 44 -6.22 1.89 -6.25
N HIS A 45 -6.06 3.20 -6.08
CA HIS A 45 -5.56 4.08 -7.12
C HIS A 45 -4.19 3.59 -7.65
N ALA A 46 -3.25 3.24 -6.76
CA ALA A 46 -1.95 2.70 -7.15
C ALA A 46 -2.08 1.42 -7.99
N MET A 47 -3.04 0.55 -7.67
CA MET A 47 -3.31 -0.65 -8.46
C MET A 47 -3.92 -0.34 -9.82
N LYS A 48 -5.00 0.46 -9.83
CA LYS A 48 -5.84 0.68 -11.01
C LYS A 48 -5.23 1.68 -11.99
N GLU A 49 -4.74 2.81 -11.49
CA GLU A 49 -4.33 3.94 -12.31
C GLU A 49 -2.81 3.92 -12.60
N VAL A 50 -2.04 3.05 -11.92
CA VAL A 50 -0.59 2.95 -12.13
C VAL A 50 -0.17 1.53 -12.51
N PHE A 51 -0.38 0.54 -11.64
CA PHE A 51 0.14 -0.81 -11.86
C PHE A 51 -0.43 -1.46 -13.13
N GLN A 52 -1.75 -1.48 -13.30
CA GLN A 52 -2.39 -2.09 -14.47
C GLN A 52 -1.92 -1.42 -15.79
N PRO A 53 -2.03 -0.08 -15.96
CA PRO A 53 -1.60 0.57 -17.19
C PRO A 53 -0.10 0.41 -17.46
N GLU A 54 0.74 0.36 -16.41
CA GLU A 54 2.18 0.22 -16.57
C GLU A 54 2.56 -1.20 -17.04
N VAL A 55 1.91 -2.25 -16.52
CA VAL A 55 2.05 -3.62 -17.05
C VAL A 55 1.70 -3.65 -18.53
N ASP A 56 0.54 -3.09 -18.90
CA ASP A 56 0.09 -3.09 -20.29
C ASP A 56 1.06 -2.32 -21.20
N ARG A 57 1.57 -1.18 -20.72
CA ARG A 57 2.57 -0.37 -21.43
C ARG A 57 3.87 -1.13 -21.66
N ILE A 58 4.38 -1.81 -20.63
CA ILE A 58 5.65 -2.58 -20.71
C ILE A 58 5.49 -3.73 -21.68
N LEU A 59 4.42 -4.50 -21.60
CA LEU A 59 4.17 -5.64 -22.48
C LEU A 59 4.00 -5.20 -23.94
N LYS A 60 3.32 -4.08 -24.17
CA LYS A 60 3.19 -3.50 -25.52
C LYS A 60 4.55 -3.06 -26.07
N ALA A 61 5.38 -2.39 -25.27
CA ALA A 61 6.73 -1.97 -25.66
C ALA A 61 7.67 -3.17 -25.92
N GLY A 62 7.46 -4.29 -25.24
CA GLY A 62 8.16 -5.56 -25.43
C GLY A 62 7.74 -6.37 -26.66
N GLY A 63 7.00 -5.75 -27.59
CA GLY A 63 6.59 -6.38 -28.86
C GLY A 63 5.16 -6.93 -28.85
N GLY A 64 4.39 -6.76 -27.78
CA GLY A 64 2.97 -7.08 -27.73
C GLY A 64 2.63 -8.58 -27.84
N LYS A 65 3.58 -9.46 -27.55
CA LYS A 65 3.37 -10.92 -27.54
C LYS A 65 2.31 -11.34 -26.54
N TYR A 66 2.23 -10.66 -25.42
CA TYR A 66 1.28 -10.92 -24.32
C TYR A 66 0.37 -9.71 -24.12
N GLU A 67 -0.91 -9.98 -23.82
CA GLU A 67 -1.93 -9.02 -23.44
C GLU A 67 -2.54 -9.44 -22.12
N VAL A 68 -2.61 -8.55 -21.12
CA VAL A 68 -3.31 -8.82 -19.86
C VAL A 68 -4.76 -8.38 -19.97
N ARG A 69 -5.68 -9.30 -19.67
CA ARG A 69 -7.09 -9.00 -19.50
C ARG A 69 -7.39 -8.89 -18.01
N TRP A 70 -7.53 -7.69 -17.51
CA TRP A 70 -7.86 -7.41 -16.12
C TRP A 70 -9.32 -7.71 -15.81
N ARG A 71 -9.56 -8.44 -14.73
CA ARG A 71 -10.87 -8.61 -14.09
C ARG A 71 -10.83 -7.90 -12.75
N GLU A 72 -11.43 -6.71 -12.69
CA GLU A 72 -11.40 -5.84 -11.54
C GLU A 72 -12.47 -6.19 -10.50
N ASN A 73 -12.07 -6.36 -9.25
CA ASN A 73 -12.91 -6.72 -8.10
C ASN A 73 -12.59 -5.78 -6.93
N TYR A 74 -12.96 -4.51 -7.06
CA TYR A 74 -12.69 -3.48 -6.05
C TYR A 74 -13.91 -3.24 -5.14
N GLY A 75 -13.70 -2.49 -4.03
CA GLY A 75 -14.79 -2.08 -3.15
C GLY A 75 -15.32 -3.19 -2.24
N GLY A 76 -14.54 -4.21 -1.96
CA GLY A 76 -14.93 -5.28 -1.05
C GLY A 76 -15.99 -6.25 -1.63
N THR A 77 -16.04 -6.37 -2.96
CA THR A 77 -16.99 -7.26 -3.65
C THR A 77 -16.68 -8.73 -3.41
N LEU A 78 -15.41 -9.12 -3.29
CA LEU A 78 -14.98 -10.49 -3.06
C LEU A 78 -14.55 -10.76 -1.62
N TYR A 79 -13.94 -9.80 -0.94
CA TYR A 79 -13.38 -9.98 0.40
C TYR A 79 -13.35 -8.67 1.20
N LYS A 80 -13.29 -8.79 2.54
CA LYS A 80 -13.22 -7.65 3.47
C LYS A 80 -11.78 -7.28 3.80
N PHE A 81 -11.59 -6.17 4.53
CA PHE A 81 -10.26 -5.69 4.91
C PHE A 81 -9.48 -6.68 5.78
N THR A 82 -10.16 -7.52 6.56
CA THR A 82 -9.58 -8.59 7.38
C THR A 82 -9.04 -9.77 6.58
N ASP A 83 -9.39 -9.89 5.30
CA ASP A 83 -9.12 -11.07 4.48
C ASP A 83 -8.17 -10.79 3.32
N THR A 84 -7.52 -9.60 3.28
CA THR A 84 -6.69 -9.16 2.15
C THR A 84 -5.55 -10.12 1.85
N ARG A 85 -4.85 -10.62 2.88
CA ARG A 85 -3.80 -11.63 2.72
C ARG A 85 -4.36 -12.95 2.21
N ALA A 86 -5.41 -13.45 2.85
CA ALA A 86 -6.01 -14.74 2.49
C ALA A 86 -6.50 -14.72 1.03
N ALA A 87 -7.10 -13.62 0.59
CA ALA A 87 -7.60 -13.47 -0.77
C ALA A 87 -6.51 -13.64 -1.84
N VAL A 88 -5.30 -13.09 -1.60
CA VAL A 88 -4.16 -13.25 -2.51
C VAL A 88 -3.48 -14.61 -2.31
N ARG A 89 -3.21 -15.00 -1.05
CA ARG A 89 -2.56 -16.27 -0.72
C ARG A 89 -3.27 -17.47 -1.34
N ASP A 90 -4.59 -17.49 -1.24
CA ASP A 90 -5.42 -18.62 -1.65
C ASP A 90 -5.90 -18.53 -3.10
N GLY A 91 -5.53 -17.45 -3.81
CA GLY A 91 -5.85 -17.27 -5.23
C GLY A 91 -7.32 -16.90 -5.49
N ILE A 92 -8.02 -16.28 -4.53
CA ILE A 92 -9.33 -15.66 -4.77
C ILE A 92 -9.15 -14.51 -5.76
N VAL A 93 -8.04 -13.79 -5.66
CA VAL A 93 -7.52 -12.87 -6.67
C VAL A 93 -6.06 -13.21 -6.98
N ASP A 94 -5.65 -12.99 -8.23
CA ASP A 94 -4.27 -13.22 -8.67
C ASP A 94 -3.34 -12.09 -8.19
N VAL A 95 -3.88 -10.86 -8.15
CA VAL A 95 -3.20 -9.65 -7.67
C VAL A 95 -4.12 -8.91 -6.71
N GLY A 96 -3.59 -8.43 -5.60
CA GLY A 96 -4.39 -7.69 -4.64
C GLY A 96 -3.58 -6.77 -3.74
N MET A 97 -4.27 -5.83 -3.10
CA MET A 97 -3.73 -5.06 -2.00
C MET A 97 -3.70 -5.92 -0.73
N VAL A 98 -2.54 -6.06 -0.13
CA VAL A 98 -2.37 -6.75 1.16
C VAL A 98 -1.97 -5.73 2.23
N GLY A 99 -2.89 -5.48 3.17
CA GLY A 99 -2.68 -4.57 4.30
C GLY A 99 -2.11 -5.34 5.50
N THR A 100 -0.81 -5.21 5.74
CA THR A 100 -0.12 -5.98 6.79
C THR A 100 -0.50 -5.56 8.21
N VAL A 101 -1.08 -4.38 8.38
CA VAL A 101 -1.53 -3.86 9.69
C VAL A 101 -2.52 -4.80 10.39
N TRP A 102 -3.33 -5.55 9.63
CA TRP A 102 -4.29 -6.54 10.15
C TRP A 102 -3.69 -7.96 10.25
N GLU A 103 -2.47 -8.16 9.76
CA GLU A 103 -1.85 -9.48 9.59
C GLU A 103 -0.71 -9.75 10.58
N ASN A 104 -0.75 -9.15 11.77
CA ASN A 104 0.33 -9.25 12.74
C ASN A 104 0.67 -10.70 13.15
N SER A 105 -0.31 -11.59 13.20
CA SER A 105 -0.09 -13.00 13.54
C SER A 105 0.59 -13.80 12.43
N ALA A 106 0.30 -13.48 11.18
CA ALA A 106 0.82 -14.22 10.02
C ALA A 106 2.05 -13.57 9.38
N MET A 107 2.17 -12.24 9.48
CA MET A 107 3.23 -11.42 8.85
C MET A 107 3.79 -10.37 9.84
N PRO A 108 4.21 -10.77 11.06
CA PRO A 108 4.61 -9.80 12.09
C PRO A 108 5.79 -8.92 11.66
N LEU A 109 6.72 -9.43 10.86
CA LEU A 109 7.91 -8.69 10.41
C LEU A 109 7.55 -7.47 9.57
N GLN A 110 6.47 -7.54 8.80
CA GLN A 110 5.99 -6.44 7.95
C GLN A 110 5.38 -5.29 8.77
N ASN A 111 5.16 -5.49 10.07
CA ASN A 111 4.56 -4.49 10.98
C ASN A 111 5.58 -3.67 11.76
N VAL A 112 6.88 -3.71 11.45
CA VAL A 112 7.92 -3.02 12.21
C VAL A 112 7.60 -1.53 12.42
N THR A 113 7.05 -0.82 11.42
CA THR A 113 6.68 0.60 11.56
C THR A 113 5.55 0.82 12.57
N TYR A 114 4.59 -0.10 12.66
CA TYR A 114 3.50 -0.03 13.64
C TYR A 114 3.96 -0.32 15.07
N PHE A 115 5.08 -1.01 15.24
CA PHE A 115 5.71 -1.21 16.56
C PHE A 115 6.73 -0.12 16.90
N THR A 116 7.03 0.77 15.97
CA THR A 116 8.00 1.87 16.15
C THR A 116 7.39 3.23 15.79
N PRO A 117 6.24 3.64 16.39
CA PRO A 117 5.65 4.93 16.11
C PRO A 117 6.61 6.07 16.45
N PHE A 118 6.35 7.25 15.90
CA PHE A 118 7.16 8.46 16.04
C PHE A 118 8.56 8.34 15.43
N ALA A 119 8.76 7.43 14.46
CA ALA A 119 10.03 7.25 13.78
C ALA A 119 10.24 8.26 12.65
N THR A 120 9.27 8.44 11.76
CA THR A 120 9.31 9.41 10.65
C THR A 120 7.91 9.77 10.17
N THR A 121 7.73 11.00 9.71
CA THR A 121 6.53 11.46 8.99
C THR A 121 6.76 11.53 7.48
N ASP A 122 7.98 11.27 7.02
CA ASP A 122 8.36 11.29 5.61
C ASP A 122 7.97 9.97 4.93
N HIS A 123 6.83 9.98 4.28
CA HIS A 123 6.29 8.80 3.60
C HIS A 123 7.04 8.47 2.29
N GLU A 124 7.57 9.47 1.56
CA GLU A 124 8.34 9.20 0.34
C GLU A 124 9.67 8.53 0.66
N LEU A 125 10.33 8.95 1.73
CA LEU A 125 11.50 8.29 2.26
C LEU A 125 11.18 6.86 2.73
N LEU A 126 10.03 6.67 3.39
CA LEU A 126 9.61 5.37 3.90
C LEU A 126 9.38 4.35 2.76
N ILE A 127 8.79 4.76 1.64
CA ILE A 127 8.68 3.91 0.44
C ILE A 127 10.04 3.43 -0.03
N GLN A 128 11.02 4.34 -0.16
CA GLN A 128 12.37 3.98 -0.61
C GLN A 128 13.04 3.00 0.35
N ILE A 129 12.83 3.18 1.65
CA ILE A 129 13.34 2.26 2.68
C ILE A 129 12.72 0.87 2.47
N PHE A 130 11.40 0.75 2.37
CA PHE A 130 10.74 -0.56 2.27
C PHE A 130 10.95 -1.25 0.93
N ASP A 131 11.05 -0.53 -0.17
CA ASP A 131 11.46 -1.10 -1.46
C ASP A 131 12.87 -1.74 -1.36
N LYS A 132 13.78 -1.12 -0.61
CA LYS A 132 15.10 -1.68 -0.33
C LYS A 132 14.99 -2.87 0.64
N LEU A 133 14.35 -2.71 1.79
CA LEU A 133 14.30 -3.73 2.84
C LEU A 133 13.62 -5.02 2.38
N ASN A 134 12.50 -4.92 1.65
CA ASN A 134 11.79 -6.08 1.12
C ASN A 134 12.61 -6.88 0.08
N THR A 135 13.67 -6.29 -0.49
CA THR A 135 14.57 -6.97 -1.42
C THR A 135 15.87 -7.42 -0.76
N THR A 136 16.40 -6.65 0.19
CA THR A 136 17.75 -6.87 0.75
C THR A 136 17.75 -7.57 2.11
N VAL A 137 16.64 -7.54 2.87
CA VAL A 137 16.51 -8.22 4.17
C VAL A 137 15.81 -9.56 3.95
N PRO A 138 16.55 -10.71 4.02
CA PRO A 138 15.99 -12.02 3.72
C PRO A 138 14.71 -12.33 4.50
N ALA A 139 14.68 -12.01 5.81
CA ALA A 139 13.53 -12.27 6.66
C ALA A 139 12.25 -11.55 6.18
N LEU A 140 12.35 -10.31 5.69
CA LEU A 140 11.20 -9.58 5.11
C LEU A 140 10.76 -10.20 3.79
N ARG A 141 11.70 -10.44 2.88
CA ARG A 141 11.42 -11.05 1.58
C ARG A 141 10.76 -12.42 1.74
N ASP A 142 11.34 -13.27 2.58
CA ASP A 142 10.92 -14.65 2.74
C ASP A 142 9.57 -14.75 3.49
N SER A 143 9.21 -13.75 4.30
CA SER A 143 7.90 -13.69 4.97
C SER A 143 6.73 -13.58 3.97
N TRP A 144 6.92 -12.92 2.83
CA TRP A 144 5.94 -12.90 1.75
C TRP A 144 5.81 -14.25 1.05
N ALA A 145 6.95 -14.86 0.71
CA ALA A 145 7.00 -16.17 0.06
C ALA A 145 6.38 -17.28 0.93
N ALA A 146 6.59 -17.22 2.25
CA ALA A 146 5.97 -18.14 3.23
C ALA A 146 4.43 -18.04 3.24
N GLN A 147 3.88 -16.93 2.78
CA GLN A 147 2.44 -16.73 2.61
C GLN A 147 1.97 -16.97 1.16
N ASN A 148 2.74 -17.69 0.35
CA ASN A 148 2.43 -17.91 -1.08
C ASN A 148 2.18 -16.60 -1.85
N MET A 149 2.94 -15.56 -1.56
CA MET A 149 2.81 -14.25 -2.19
C MET A 149 4.15 -13.70 -2.67
N VAL A 150 4.11 -12.85 -3.69
CA VAL A 150 5.24 -12.04 -4.17
C VAL A 150 4.83 -10.57 -4.02
N PRO A 151 5.54 -9.76 -3.23
CA PRO A 151 5.30 -8.33 -3.15
C PRO A 151 5.81 -7.68 -4.44
N LEU A 152 5.01 -6.80 -5.04
CA LEU A 152 5.35 -6.10 -6.28
C LEU A 152 5.69 -4.64 -6.03
N SER A 153 5.02 -3.98 -5.07
CA SER A 153 5.25 -2.57 -4.73
C SER A 153 5.14 -2.35 -3.23
N SER A 154 5.72 -1.26 -2.73
CA SER A 154 5.46 -0.79 -1.36
C SER A 154 4.25 0.15 -1.35
N LEU A 155 3.34 -0.07 -0.42
CA LEU A 155 2.23 0.82 -0.10
C LEU A 155 2.46 1.43 1.28
N ILE A 156 2.21 2.73 1.40
CA ILE A 156 2.42 3.49 2.64
C ILE A 156 1.19 4.35 2.97
N THR A 157 1.24 4.99 4.11
CA THR A 157 0.34 6.06 4.52
C THR A 157 1.13 7.35 4.71
N ASP A 158 0.49 8.51 4.61
CA ASP A 158 0.97 9.72 5.24
C ASP A 158 0.90 9.60 6.78
N SER A 159 1.34 10.63 7.51
CA SER A 159 1.40 10.55 8.97
C SER A 159 0.04 10.31 9.61
N TYR A 160 0.00 9.41 10.58
CA TYR A 160 -1.17 9.17 11.41
C TYR A 160 -1.37 10.28 12.43
N ASP A 161 -2.63 10.68 12.55
CA ASP A 161 -3.13 11.69 13.48
C ASP A 161 -4.46 11.23 14.11
N ILE A 162 -5.07 12.06 14.97
CA ILE A 162 -6.38 11.79 15.57
C ILE A 162 -7.45 12.63 14.87
N TYR A 163 -8.45 11.96 14.30
CA TYR A 163 -9.67 12.55 13.80
C TYR A 163 -10.82 12.17 14.74
N ALA A 164 -11.52 13.15 15.34
CA ALA A 164 -12.53 12.87 16.35
C ALA A 164 -13.75 13.81 16.25
N ASN A 165 -14.86 13.42 16.85
CA ASN A 165 -16.03 14.28 17.00
C ASN A 165 -15.94 15.21 18.23
N PHE A 166 -14.79 15.22 18.91
CA PHE A 166 -14.44 16.08 20.03
C PHE A 166 -13.00 16.59 19.89
N PRO A 167 -12.64 17.74 20.49
CA PRO A 167 -11.26 18.23 20.46
C PRO A 167 -10.35 17.38 21.36
N VAL A 168 -9.14 17.07 20.88
CA VAL A 168 -8.06 16.44 21.66
C VAL A 168 -6.94 17.45 21.81
N ARG A 169 -6.70 17.95 23.01
CA ARG A 169 -5.66 18.93 23.34
C ARG A 169 -4.61 18.37 24.29
N THR A 170 -4.99 17.34 25.03
CA THR A 170 -4.16 16.62 25.98
C THR A 170 -4.42 15.12 25.88
N LEU A 171 -3.54 14.30 26.42
CA LEU A 171 -3.79 12.84 26.50
C LEU A 171 -5.00 12.52 27.38
N ALA A 172 -5.31 13.35 28.37
CA ALA A 172 -6.46 13.15 29.24
C ALA A 172 -7.80 13.22 28.47
N ASP A 173 -7.87 13.95 27.36
CA ASP A 173 -9.07 14.03 26.52
C ASP A 173 -9.43 12.70 25.86
N LEU A 174 -8.48 11.78 25.78
CA LEU A 174 -8.68 10.43 25.23
C LEU A 174 -9.28 9.45 26.25
N GLN A 175 -9.31 9.78 27.53
CA GLN A 175 -9.83 8.88 28.57
C GLN A 175 -11.29 8.52 28.31
N ASN A 176 -11.58 7.21 28.40
CA ASN A 176 -12.92 6.64 28.17
C ASN A 176 -13.47 6.86 26.75
N LYS A 177 -12.64 7.24 25.79
CA LYS A 177 -13.03 7.36 24.37
C LYS A 177 -12.77 6.06 23.63
N LYS A 178 -13.71 5.67 22.78
CA LYS A 178 -13.52 4.56 21.82
C LYS A 178 -13.00 5.15 20.52
N ILE A 179 -11.81 4.73 20.12
CA ILE A 179 -11.11 5.25 18.95
C ILE A 179 -10.87 4.11 17.95
N ASN A 180 -11.32 4.29 16.70
CA ASN A 180 -10.94 3.36 15.64
C ASN A 180 -9.42 3.34 15.50
N ALA A 181 -8.82 2.16 15.60
CA ALA A 181 -7.39 1.94 15.49
C ALA A 181 -7.14 0.62 14.74
N PRO A 182 -6.71 0.66 13.46
CA PRO A 182 -6.62 -0.54 12.64
C PRO A 182 -5.54 -1.48 13.15
N GLY A 183 -5.93 -2.72 13.44
CA GLY A 183 -5.04 -3.82 13.79
C GLY A 183 -3.95 -3.44 14.80
N THR A 184 -2.70 -3.53 14.36
CA THR A 184 -1.51 -3.30 15.20
C THR A 184 -1.41 -1.88 15.76
N SER A 185 -2.02 -0.87 15.12
CA SER A 185 -2.00 0.52 15.59
C SER A 185 -2.73 0.72 16.93
N ALA A 186 -3.57 -0.24 17.34
CA ALA A 186 -4.20 -0.26 18.66
C ALA A 186 -3.18 -0.13 19.82
N ASN A 187 -1.94 -0.59 19.60
CA ASN A 187 -0.87 -0.47 20.59
C ASN A 187 -0.50 0.98 20.93
N TRP A 188 -0.74 1.94 20.03
CA TRP A 188 -0.41 3.35 20.26
C TRP A 188 -1.32 4.04 21.27
N LEU A 189 -2.50 3.46 21.52
CA LEU A 189 -3.46 3.94 22.51
C LEU A 189 -3.24 3.38 23.93
N ARG A 190 -2.26 2.50 24.12
CA ARG A 190 -1.94 1.95 25.44
C ARG A 190 -1.59 3.09 26.40
N ASP A 191 -2.07 2.99 27.62
CA ASP A 191 -1.88 3.95 28.71
C ASP A 191 -2.41 5.38 28.44
N THR A 192 -3.15 5.60 27.34
CA THR A 192 -3.87 6.87 27.09
C THR A 192 -5.27 6.91 27.73
N GLY A 193 -5.79 5.78 28.21
CA GLY A 193 -7.16 5.65 28.70
C GLY A 193 -8.21 5.50 27.59
N ALA A 194 -7.82 5.52 26.32
CA ALA A 194 -8.71 5.23 25.19
C ALA A 194 -8.88 3.71 25.00
N THR A 195 -10.05 3.32 24.50
CA THR A 195 -10.33 1.95 24.07
C THR A 195 -10.19 1.86 22.56
N PRO A 196 -9.21 1.11 22.01
CA PRO A 196 -9.11 0.89 20.58
C PRO A 196 -10.25 0.00 20.09
N VAL A 197 -10.79 0.34 18.91
CA VAL A 197 -11.77 -0.47 18.18
C VAL A 197 -11.19 -0.74 16.80
N ASP A 198 -11.05 -2.01 16.44
CA ASP A 198 -10.52 -2.38 15.13
C ASP A 198 -11.46 -1.94 14.00
N GLY A 199 -10.88 -1.70 12.82
CA GLY A 199 -11.63 -1.24 11.66
C GLY A 199 -10.72 -0.84 10.51
N ALA A 200 -11.32 -0.20 9.53
CA ALA A 200 -10.64 0.34 8.35
C ALA A 200 -11.35 1.61 7.86
N LEU A 201 -10.76 2.31 6.90
CA LEU A 201 -11.36 3.50 6.26
C LEU A 201 -12.78 3.23 5.74
N THR A 202 -13.11 1.99 5.40
CA THR A 202 -14.43 1.57 4.93
C THR A 202 -15.49 1.51 6.03
N THR A 203 -15.10 1.54 7.31
CA THR A 203 -16.01 1.41 8.47
C THR A 203 -16.03 2.65 9.36
N TYR A 204 -15.02 3.51 9.32
CA TYR A 204 -14.84 4.63 10.28
C TYR A 204 -15.98 5.63 10.24
N TYR A 205 -16.46 5.99 9.04
CA TYR A 205 -17.60 6.91 8.91
C TYR A 205 -18.81 6.41 9.70
N THR A 206 -19.24 5.18 9.42
CA THR A 206 -20.39 4.57 10.08
C THR A 206 -20.18 4.39 11.57
N ASN A 207 -19.00 3.93 12.00
CA ASN A 207 -18.69 3.73 13.41
C ASN A 207 -18.79 5.05 14.22
N ILE A 208 -18.31 6.16 13.67
CA ILE A 208 -18.38 7.46 14.33
C ILE A 208 -19.80 8.02 14.25
N GLN A 209 -20.47 7.93 13.11
CA GLN A 209 -21.82 8.42 12.91
C GLN A 209 -22.83 7.75 13.86
N THR A 210 -22.68 6.44 14.08
CA THR A 210 -23.59 5.66 14.95
C THR A 210 -23.16 5.66 16.43
N GLY A 211 -22.04 6.32 16.77
CA GLY A 211 -21.54 6.40 18.14
C GLY A 211 -20.83 5.14 18.65
N VAL A 212 -20.54 4.16 17.78
CA VAL A 212 -19.70 3.00 18.13
C VAL A 212 -18.32 3.45 18.57
N THR A 213 -17.78 4.47 17.89
CA THR A 213 -16.54 5.16 18.26
C THR A 213 -16.73 6.67 18.25
N GLN A 214 -15.79 7.41 18.85
CA GLN A 214 -15.79 8.87 18.86
C GLN A 214 -14.70 9.47 17.96
N GLY A 215 -13.84 8.64 17.38
CA GLY A 215 -12.76 9.10 16.51
C GLY A 215 -12.01 7.95 15.87
N ALA A 216 -10.95 8.29 15.17
CA ALA A 216 -10.05 7.36 14.48
C ALA A 216 -8.60 7.85 14.52
N LEU A 217 -7.67 6.93 14.75
CA LEU A 217 -6.27 7.07 14.36
C LEU A 217 -6.21 6.82 12.85
N SER A 218 -5.84 7.84 12.08
CA SER A 218 -5.79 7.76 10.63
C SER A 218 -4.96 8.89 10.03
N PHE A 219 -4.97 9.00 8.72
CA PHE A 219 -4.13 9.89 7.93
C PHE A 219 -4.96 10.64 6.88
N ALA A 220 -4.48 11.83 6.47
CA ALA A 220 -5.27 12.77 5.66
C ALA A 220 -5.67 12.19 4.29
N SER A 221 -4.74 11.49 3.61
CA SER A 221 -5.00 10.90 2.30
C SER A 221 -6.03 9.75 2.33
N GLY A 222 -6.31 9.19 3.51
CA GLY A 222 -7.36 8.21 3.72
C GLY A 222 -8.69 8.83 4.17
N ILE A 223 -8.64 9.73 5.16
CA ILE A 223 -9.82 10.37 5.77
C ILE A 223 -10.59 11.24 4.77
N GLY A 224 -9.87 11.99 3.92
CA GLY A 224 -10.50 12.87 2.94
C GLY A 224 -11.40 12.11 1.95
N PRO A 225 -10.88 11.17 1.15
CA PRO A 225 -11.69 10.38 0.22
C PRO A 225 -12.78 9.55 0.90
N ALA A 226 -12.54 9.06 2.13
CA ALA A 226 -13.53 8.31 2.91
C ALA A 226 -14.57 9.21 3.61
N ARG A 227 -14.46 10.53 3.48
CA ARG A 227 -15.37 11.56 4.03
C ARG A 227 -15.57 11.50 5.54
N VAL A 228 -14.68 10.85 6.28
CA VAL A 228 -14.79 10.68 7.74
C VAL A 228 -14.80 12.03 8.48
N TYR A 229 -14.19 13.07 7.91
CA TYR A 229 -14.22 14.43 8.45
C TYR A 229 -15.63 15.04 8.59
N GLU A 230 -16.64 14.47 7.95
CA GLU A 230 -18.03 14.95 8.08
C GLU A 230 -18.62 14.59 9.45
N VAL A 231 -18.16 13.49 10.03
CA VAL A 231 -18.59 12.97 11.33
C VAL A 231 -17.52 13.13 12.42
N ALA A 232 -16.27 13.41 12.05
CA ALA A 232 -15.13 13.69 12.92
C ALA A 232 -14.59 15.09 12.60
N LYS A 233 -15.17 16.12 13.24
CA LYS A 233 -14.93 17.54 12.92
C LYS A 233 -13.64 18.11 13.50
N HIS A 234 -12.89 17.34 14.28
CA HIS A 234 -11.63 17.77 14.90
C HIS A 234 -10.48 16.89 14.42
N LEU A 235 -9.45 17.52 13.92
CA LEU A 235 -8.15 16.90 13.66
C LEU A 235 -7.15 17.43 14.68
N THR A 236 -6.54 16.53 15.44
CA THR A 236 -5.35 16.84 16.24
C THR A 236 -4.14 16.21 15.56
N ARG A 237 -3.22 17.07 15.08
CA ARG A 237 -1.96 16.61 14.52
C ARG A 237 -1.02 16.15 15.62
N VAL A 238 -0.79 14.86 15.65
CA VAL A 238 0.09 14.18 16.61
C VAL A 238 1.42 13.84 15.96
N ASP A 239 1.42 13.62 14.64
CA ASP A 239 2.54 13.14 13.86
C ASP A 239 3.10 11.81 14.42
N ILE A 240 2.20 10.83 14.62
CA ILE A 240 2.59 9.48 15.06
C ILE A 240 3.57 8.84 14.08
N GLY A 241 3.45 9.22 12.81
CA GLY A 241 4.37 8.84 11.75
C GLY A 241 3.66 8.20 10.56
N SER A 242 4.40 8.15 9.47
CA SER A 242 4.02 7.41 8.26
C SER A 242 4.30 5.93 8.47
N MET A 243 3.45 5.06 7.90
CA MET A 243 3.52 3.62 8.12
C MET A 243 3.65 2.87 6.82
N TYR A 244 4.47 1.82 6.83
CA TYR A 244 4.43 0.82 5.77
C TYR A 244 3.14 0.02 5.91
N PHE A 245 2.25 0.20 4.96
CA PHE A 245 0.94 -0.44 4.99
C PHE A 245 0.97 -1.86 4.47
N GLY A 246 1.85 -2.15 3.50
CA GLY A 246 1.95 -3.45 2.85
C GLY A 246 2.32 -3.34 1.37
N SER A 247 1.69 -4.13 0.53
CA SER A 247 2.08 -4.25 -0.89
C SER A 247 0.87 -4.45 -1.80
N VAL A 248 1.01 -4.03 -3.05
CA VAL A 248 0.35 -4.73 -4.16
C VAL A 248 1.09 -6.04 -4.32
N ALA A 249 0.44 -7.14 -4.01
CA ALA A 249 1.05 -8.47 -4.03
C ALA A 249 0.34 -9.38 -5.04
N THR A 250 1.08 -10.33 -5.58
CA THR A 250 0.52 -11.38 -6.43
C THR A 250 0.63 -12.74 -5.76
N ASN A 251 -0.35 -13.62 -6.03
CA ASN A 251 -0.27 -15.02 -5.64
C ASN A 251 0.98 -15.66 -6.26
N LYS A 252 1.83 -16.26 -5.42
CA LYS A 252 3.12 -16.79 -5.87
C LYS A 252 2.98 -17.91 -6.91
N LYS A 253 2.03 -18.83 -6.70
CA LYS A 253 1.80 -19.92 -7.65
C LYS A 253 1.33 -19.39 -9.01
N PHE A 254 0.45 -18.40 -9.02
CA PHE A 254 0.03 -17.72 -10.25
C PHE A 254 1.22 -17.03 -10.93
N PHE A 255 1.99 -16.24 -10.18
CA PHE A 255 3.15 -15.50 -10.68
C PHE A 255 4.22 -16.42 -11.27
N ASP A 256 4.56 -17.50 -10.59
CA ASP A 256 5.56 -18.50 -11.05
C ASP A 256 5.11 -19.19 -12.35
N GLY A 257 3.80 -19.29 -12.59
CA GLY A 257 3.23 -19.86 -13.82
C GLY A 257 3.17 -18.89 -15.00
N LEU A 258 3.46 -17.61 -14.79
CA LEU A 258 3.47 -16.60 -15.87
C LEU A 258 4.71 -16.75 -16.75
N PRO A 259 4.61 -16.41 -18.05
CA PRO A 259 5.79 -16.23 -18.91
C PRO A 259 6.75 -15.20 -18.31
N LYS A 260 8.06 -15.40 -18.52
CA LYS A 260 9.11 -14.55 -17.95
C LYS A 260 8.92 -13.05 -18.29
N ASP A 261 8.57 -12.75 -19.54
CA ASP A 261 8.31 -11.36 -19.96
C ASP A 261 7.19 -10.70 -19.15
N VAL A 262 6.16 -11.48 -18.77
CA VAL A 262 5.03 -10.98 -17.96
C VAL A 262 5.44 -10.84 -16.50
N GLN A 263 6.21 -11.79 -15.95
CA GLN A 263 6.79 -11.65 -14.61
C GLN A 263 7.64 -10.38 -14.51
N ASP A 264 8.49 -10.13 -15.49
CA ASP A 264 9.36 -8.96 -15.53
C ASP A 264 8.55 -7.65 -15.66
N ALA A 265 7.48 -7.67 -16.45
CA ALA A 265 6.56 -6.55 -16.57
C ALA A 265 5.87 -6.25 -15.21
N PHE A 266 5.42 -7.28 -14.48
CA PHE A 266 4.81 -7.12 -13.16
C PHE A 266 5.79 -6.51 -12.14
N VAL A 267 7.04 -7.00 -12.13
CA VAL A 267 8.09 -6.48 -11.23
C VAL A 267 8.45 -5.02 -11.56
N GLN A 268 8.60 -4.70 -12.85
CA GLN A 268 8.91 -3.33 -13.29
C GLN A 268 7.74 -2.37 -13.00
N ALA A 269 6.51 -2.78 -13.32
CA ALA A 269 5.32 -2.01 -13.01
C ALA A 269 5.15 -1.80 -11.49
N GLY A 270 5.47 -2.81 -10.68
CA GLY A 270 5.45 -2.70 -9.22
C GLY A 270 6.39 -1.63 -8.69
N LYS A 271 7.63 -1.55 -9.21
CA LYS A 271 8.59 -0.50 -8.84
C LYS A 271 8.09 0.91 -9.23
N ALA A 272 7.54 1.03 -10.43
CA ALA A 272 6.93 2.29 -10.88
C ALA A 272 5.73 2.67 -9.99
N THR A 273 4.96 1.67 -9.56
CA THR A 273 3.81 1.86 -8.65
C THR A 273 4.24 2.38 -7.30
N SER A 274 5.30 1.86 -6.67
CA SER A 274 5.82 2.38 -5.41
C SER A 274 6.14 3.87 -5.52
N LYS A 275 6.89 4.27 -6.54
CA LYS A 275 7.28 5.67 -6.75
C LYS A 275 6.05 6.57 -6.93
N ALA A 276 5.18 6.21 -7.87
CA ALA A 276 3.99 6.99 -8.17
C ALA A 276 3.03 7.06 -6.97
N HIS A 277 2.96 6.01 -6.14
CA HIS A 277 2.16 6.00 -4.93
C HIS A 277 2.64 7.04 -3.92
N GLY A 278 3.94 7.17 -3.66
CA GLY A 278 4.48 8.19 -2.75
C GLY A 278 4.11 9.62 -3.18
N GLU A 279 4.33 9.93 -4.46
CA GLU A 279 3.96 11.22 -5.05
C GLU A 279 2.43 11.48 -4.98
N HIS A 280 1.63 10.43 -5.21
CA HIS A 280 0.18 10.52 -5.15
C HIS A 280 -0.33 10.76 -3.73
N VAL A 281 0.24 10.09 -2.72
CA VAL A 281 -0.11 10.29 -1.31
C VAL A 281 0.11 11.75 -0.90
N SER A 282 1.26 12.35 -1.23
CA SER A 282 1.56 13.76 -0.97
C SER A 282 0.49 14.69 -1.57
N LYS A 283 0.13 14.44 -2.83
CA LYS A 283 -0.88 15.22 -3.55
C LYS A 283 -2.28 15.08 -2.92
N VAL A 284 -2.68 13.84 -2.62
CA VAL A 284 -4.01 13.56 -2.05
C VAL A 284 -4.11 14.10 -0.62
N ALA A 285 -3.07 13.91 0.22
CA ALA A 285 -3.06 14.42 1.58
C ALA A 285 -3.25 15.95 1.62
N LYS A 286 -2.53 16.67 0.73
CA LYS A 286 -2.69 18.13 0.61
C LYS A 286 -4.09 18.52 0.17
N ALA A 287 -4.59 17.95 -0.91
CA ALA A 287 -5.92 18.24 -1.45
C ALA A 287 -7.04 17.89 -0.46
N ALA A 288 -6.89 16.75 0.23
CA ALA A 288 -7.82 16.34 1.29
C ALA A 288 -7.83 17.35 2.43
N MET A 289 -6.67 17.81 2.90
CA MET A 289 -6.58 18.80 3.97
C MET A 289 -7.28 20.12 3.59
N ASP A 290 -7.06 20.60 2.36
CA ASP A 290 -7.70 21.81 1.86
C ASP A 290 -9.24 21.64 1.82
N THR A 291 -9.72 20.50 1.30
CA THR A 291 -11.15 20.17 1.24
C THR A 291 -11.77 20.05 2.63
N MET A 292 -11.10 19.35 3.55
CA MET A 292 -11.59 19.14 4.91
C MET A 292 -11.69 20.45 5.68
N LYS A 293 -10.69 21.33 5.57
CA LYS A 293 -10.71 22.68 6.17
C LYS A 293 -11.86 23.52 5.60
N ALA A 294 -12.06 23.53 4.28
CA ALA A 294 -13.17 24.22 3.64
C ALA A 294 -14.55 23.68 4.12
N ALA A 295 -14.62 22.39 4.47
CA ALA A 295 -15.81 21.76 5.04
C ALA A 295 -15.95 21.94 6.56
N GLY A 296 -15.11 22.80 7.18
CA GLY A 296 -15.21 23.17 8.58
C GLY A 296 -14.46 22.25 9.56
N LEU A 297 -13.49 21.43 9.06
CA LEU A 297 -12.61 20.68 9.95
C LEU A 297 -11.78 21.64 10.82
N GLN A 298 -11.85 21.46 12.12
CA GLN A 298 -11.05 22.19 13.09
C GLN A 298 -9.71 21.47 13.26
N VAL A 299 -8.62 22.14 12.91
CA VAL A 299 -7.27 21.59 12.96
C VAL A 299 -6.50 22.21 14.12
N ALA A 300 -5.89 21.39 14.95
CA ALA A 300 -5.01 21.78 16.03
C ALA A 300 -3.75 20.89 16.04
N ASP A 301 -2.65 21.43 16.54
CA ASP A 301 -1.47 20.62 16.84
C ASP A 301 -1.56 20.14 18.29
N LEU A 302 -1.17 18.89 18.54
CA LEU A 302 -0.98 18.43 19.90
C LEU A 302 0.22 19.21 20.50
N PRO A 303 0.05 19.89 21.67
CA PRO A 303 1.16 20.62 22.28
C PRO A 303 2.41 19.75 22.43
N ALA A 304 3.59 20.33 22.18
CA ALA A 304 4.85 19.60 22.21
C ALA A 304 5.08 18.81 23.51
N ALA A 305 4.67 19.40 24.65
CA ALA A 305 4.75 18.73 25.96
C ALA A 305 3.85 17.48 26.04
N GLU A 306 2.63 17.54 25.48
CA GLU A 306 1.72 16.40 25.46
C GLU A 306 2.17 15.33 24.45
N LYS A 307 2.75 15.73 23.30
CA LYS A 307 3.40 14.80 22.36
C LYS A 307 4.56 14.08 23.05
N ALA A 308 5.46 14.82 23.72
CA ALA A 308 6.57 14.23 24.46
C ALA A 308 6.09 13.29 25.57
N LYS A 309 5.02 13.65 26.27
CA LYS A 309 4.37 12.79 27.27
C LYS A 309 3.87 11.50 26.64
N TRP A 310 3.19 11.55 25.48
CA TRP A 310 2.72 10.35 24.79
C TRP A 310 3.90 9.45 24.37
N VAL A 311 4.91 10.02 23.69
CA VAL A 311 6.11 9.28 23.27
C VAL A 311 6.78 8.56 24.42
N ASN A 312 6.87 9.22 25.61
CA ASN A 312 7.57 8.68 26.77
C ASN A 312 6.71 7.71 27.60
N SER A 313 5.38 7.93 27.66
CA SER A 313 4.47 7.06 28.44
C SER A 313 4.09 5.79 27.70
N LEU A 314 4.25 5.76 26.35
CA LEU A 314 3.94 4.57 25.59
C LEU A 314 4.85 3.41 26.04
N PRO A 315 4.30 2.25 26.43
CA PRO A 315 5.09 1.12 26.89
C PRO A 315 6.01 0.62 25.78
N ASN A 316 7.02 -0.20 26.13
CA ASN A 316 7.88 -0.80 25.13
C ASN A 316 7.12 -1.85 24.30
N ILE A 317 6.37 -1.38 23.29
CA ILE A 317 5.58 -2.24 22.39
C ILE A 317 6.45 -3.06 21.43
N VAL A 318 7.72 -2.71 21.27
CA VAL A 318 8.69 -3.48 20.44
C VAL A 318 9.08 -4.77 21.13
N GLN A 319 9.19 -4.78 22.46
CA GLN A 319 9.64 -5.97 23.20
C GLN A 319 8.77 -7.22 22.95
N PRO A 320 7.44 -7.18 23.08
CA PRO A 320 6.60 -8.34 22.76
C PRO A 320 6.73 -8.77 21.28
N TRP A 321 6.89 -7.80 20.36
CA TRP A 321 7.08 -8.08 18.95
C TRP A 321 8.42 -8.80 18.69
N LEU A 322 9.50 -8.39 19.35
CA LEU A 322 10.80 -9.07 19.26
C LEU A 322 10.74 -10.48 19.86
N GLN A 323 9.99 -10.68 20.97
CA GLN A 323 9.77 -12.00 21.53
C GLN A 323 9.05 -12.93 20.54
N ALA A 324 8.08 -12.41 19.80
CA ALA A 324 7.34 -13.18 18.81
C ALA A 324 8.14 -13.44 17.51
N THR A 325 9.07 -12.56 17.15
CA THR A 325 9.78 -12.60 15.86
C THR A 325 11.24 -13.06 15.98
N GLY A 326 11.82 -13.08 17.18
CA GLY A 326 13.17 -13.56 17.45
C GLY A 326 14.25 -12.78 16.68
N GLU A 327 15.28 -13.49 16.23
CA GLU A 327 16.42 -12.90 15.51
C GLU A 327 16.00 -12.23 14.19
N ASN A 328 14.97 -12.73 13.52
CA ASN A 328 14.45 -12.09 12.32
C ASN A 328 13.88 -10.70 12.63
N GLY A 329 13.16 -10.53 13.73
CA GLY A 329 12.67 -9.24 14.19
C GLY A 329 13.79 -8.26 14.53
N LYS A 330 14.82 -8.74 15.23
CA LYS A 330 16.02 -7.91 15.53
C LYS A 330 16.71 -7.44 14.26
N ALA A 331 16.88 -8.33 13.28
CA ALA A 331 17.49 -7.98 11.99
C ALA A 331 16.67 -6.92 11.24
N VAL A 332 15.34 -7.08 11.20
CA VAL A 332 14.44 -6.12 10.56
C VAL A 332 14.44 -4.78 11.27
N LEU A 333 14.33 -4.78 12.60
CA LEU A 333 14.36 -3.56 13.42
C LEU A 333 15.68 -2.78 13.19
N LYS A 334 16.80 -3.49 13.27
CA LYS A 334 18.11 -2.89 13.02
C LYS A 334 18.19 -2.31 11.61
N ALA A 335 17.84 -3.07 10.59
CA ALA A 335 17.93 -2.63 9.20
C ALA A 335 17.04 -1.38 8.95
N TYR A 336 15.84 -1.34 9.51
CA TYR A 336 14.94 -0.20 9.40
C TYR A 336 15.53 1.07 10.04
N PHE A 337 16.05 0.99 11.27
CA PHE A 337 16.64 2.14 11.96
C PHE A 337 17.98 2.57 11.38
N ASP A 338 18.79 1.64 10.87
CA ASP A 338 20.02 1.98 10.14
C ASP A 338 19.70 2.78 8.87
N GLU A 339 18.65 2.39 8.13
CA GLU A 339 18.20 3.13 6.94
C GLU A 339 17.66 4.53 7.29
N LEU A 340 16.89 4.68 8.37
CA LEU A 340 16.44 5.99 8.85
C LEU A 340 17.63 6.90 9.17
N ARG A 341 18.60 6.42 9.96
CA ARG A 341 19.77 7.18 10.35
C ARG A 341 20.68 7.54 9.18
N ALA A 342 20.87 6.60 8.25
CA ALA A 342 21.66 6.83 7.03
C ALA A 342 21.10 7.98 6.17
N ARG A 343 19.80 8.28 6.31
CA ARG A 343 19.09 9.37 5.64
C ARG A 343 18.90 10.61 6.53
N GLY A 344 19.56 10.65 7.69
CA GLY A 344 19.52 11.79 8.61
C GLY A 344 18.25 11.91 9.45
N VAL A 345 17.37 10.91 9.45
CA VAL A 345 16.17 10.92 10.28
C VAL A 345 16.55 10.71 11.75
N LYS A 346 15.97 11.52 12.62
CA LYS A 346 16.08 11.41 14.08
C LYS A 346 14.71 11.04 14.65
N PRO A 347 14.44 9.76 14.93
CA PRO A 347 13.21 9.33 15.59
C PRO A 347 13.02 10.04 16.93
N LEU A 348 11.75 10.34 17.29
CA LEU A 348 11.46 10.90 18.61
C LEU A 348 11.69 9.89 19.75
N ARG A 349 11.72 8.59 19.42
CA ARG A 349 12.07 7.52 20.35
C ARG A 349 12.96 6.49 19.66
N ASP A 350 14.09 6.16 20.27
CA ASP A 350 15.06 5.18 19.79
C ASP A 350 14.62 3.76 20.17
N TRP A 351 13.61 3.26 19.45
CA TRP A 351 13.04 1.95 19.70
C TRP A 351 14.04 0.80 19.59
N ASP A 352 14.99 0.86 18.65
CA ASP A 352 16.01 -0.17 18.50
C ASP A 352 17.09 -0.11 19.60
N ALA A 353 17.48 1.07 20.04
CA ALA A 353 18.46 1.23 21.12
C ALA A 353 17.91 0.71 22.46
N GLN A 354 16.63 0.86 22.72
CA GLN A 354 15.97 0.34 23.93
C GLN A 354 15.84 -1.19 23.95
N ASN A 355 16.10 -1.86 22.81
CA ASN A 355 15.87 -3.29 22.62
C ASN A 355 17.14 -4.03 22.14
N ARG A 356 18.31 -3.44 22.31
CA ARG A 356 19.63 -4.05 22.02
C ARG A 356 20.04 -5.06 23.07
#